data_7ef99f9b2ad6284b71a20ef05de4d07e
#
_entry.id   7ef99f9b2ad6284b71a20ef05de4d07e
#
_cell.length_a   1.000
_cell.length_b   1.000
_cell.length_c   1.000
_cell.angle_alpha   90.00
_cell.angle_beta   90.00
_cell.angle_gamma   90.00
#
_symmetry.space_group_name_H-M   'P 1'
#
loop_
_entity.id
_entity.type
_entity.pdbx_description
1 polymer ?
#
loop_
_entity_poly.entity_id
_entity_poly.type
_entity_poly.pdbx_seq_one_letter_code
_entity_poly.pdbx_strand_id
1 'polypeptide(L)'
;VGVTLAGPDAKGRPARPLYVLIEKIAAPHEDVPEAWHVHGTTGYRFAMVVNGVLVDATAEAKFDRIWHAFTRADESFEELAYLGKRAIMRSALASELTVLSAELLRIARADRRTRDYTLNTLRQALAEVAACMPVYRTYIIDRPSAQDLRYVNWAVAHARRRSRAADVSIFDFVRQSVLGEAIDGADGALRASVLRFAVRFQQFTSPVAAKGVEDTAFYRYGRLASLSEVGGDPAQFGMTVRAFHGASSDRAARWPHTMLATSTHDNKRAEDVRNRINVLSEIPAAWRLSLRRWGALNRGHRGQSESGVVPCAADEYLLYQTLLGTFPAEGLDAESLGPYRERMEQYTLKAARESKANTSWISPNEE
;
A
#
# COMPACT_ATOMS: atom_id res chain seq x y z
N VAL A 1 -4.90 -28.55 26.83
CA VAL A 1 -5.51 -27.76 27.91
C VAL A 1 -6.66 -26.97 27.26
N GLY A 2 -7.89 -27.46 27.43
CA GLY A 2 -9.09 -26.77 26.94
C GLY A 2 -9.36 -25.54 27.82
N VAL A 3 -9.08 -24.36 27.30
CA VAL A 3 -9.52 -23.10 27.91
C VAL A 3 -10.97 -22.94 27.53
N THR A 4 -11.91 -23.13 28.46
CA THR A 4 -13.29 -22.76 28.28
C THR A 4 -13.34 -21.23 28.21
N LEU A 5 -13.52 -20.68 27.01
CA LEU A 5 -13.66 -19.23 26.83
C LEU A 5 -14.95 -18.80 27.55
N ALA A 6 -14.88 -17.70 28.31
CA ALA A 6 -16.07 -17.07 28.87
C ALA A 6 -17.03 -16.70 27.71
N GLY A 7 -18.33 -16.66 28.00
CA GLY A 7 -19.34 -16.23 27.03
C GLY A 7 -19.11 -14.79 26.55
N PRO A 8 -19.85 -14.34 25.53
CA PRO A 8 -19.75 -12.97 25.03
C PRO A 8 -20.08 -11.94 26.14
N ASP A 9 -19.55 -10.74 26.02
CA ASP A 9 -19.85 -9.63 26.95
C ASP A 9 -21.31 -9.14 26.78
N ALA A 10 -21.72 -8.20 27.62
CA ALA A 10 -23.06 -7.61 27.59
C ALA A 10 -23.46 -6.95 26.26
N LYS A 11 -22.49 -6.70 25.38
CA LYS A 11 -22.67 -6.16 24.02
C LYS A 11 -22.57 -7.24 22.94
N GLY A 12 -22.55 -8.54 23.33
CA GLY A 12 -22.41 -9.65 22.38
C GLY A 12 -21.02 -9.82 21.77
N ARG A 13 -20.01 -9.13 22.27
CA ARG A 13 -18.63 -9.25 21.76
C ARG A 13 -17.96 -10.51 22.32
N PRO A 14 -17.09 -11.18 21.53
CA PRO A 14 -16.42 -12.39 21.97
C PRO A 14 -15.55 -12.16 23.21
N ALA A 15 -15.48 -13.15 24.08
CA ALA A 15 -14.58 -13.15 25.23
C ALA A 15 -13.11 -13.01 24.77
N ARG A 16 -12.35 -12.20 25.49
CA ARG A 16 -10.93 -11.90 25.20
C ARG A 16 -10.08 -12.21 26.43
N PRO A 17 -9.86 -13.51 26.76
CA PRO A 17 -9.17 -13.91 27.99
C PRO A 17 -7.68 -13.59 27.99
N LEU A 18 -7.09 -13.36 26.81
CA LEU A 18 -5.71 -12.96 26.63
C LEU A 18 -5.65 -11.61 25.93
N TYR A 19 -4.67 -10.77 26.29
CA TYR A 19 -4.41 -9.55 25.55
C TYR A 19 -3.71 -9.92 24.24
N VAL A 20 -4.44 -9.83 23.13
CA VAL A 20 -3.97 -10.17 21.78
C VAL A 20 -4.11 -8.96 20.89
N LEU A 21 -3.03 -8.58 20.23
CA LEU A 21 -3.00 -7.62 19.14
C LEU A 21 -2.67 -8.34 17.84
N ILE A 22 -3.19 -7.84 16.74
CA ILE A 22 -2.85 -8.33 15.41
C ILE A 22 -2.09 -7.26 14.63
N GLU A 23 -1.11 -7.69 13.88
CA GLU A 23 -0.47 -6.83 12.89
C GLU A 23 -1.33 -6.83 11.63
N LYS A 24 -2.26 -5.87 11.58
CA LYS A 24 -3.12 -5.63 10.43
C LYS A 24 -3.00 -4.17 10.02
N ILE A 25 -2.45 -3.97 8.85
CA ILE A 25 -2.43 -2.67 8.19
C ILE A 25 -3.77 -2.50 7.48
N ALA A 26 -4.65 -1.72 8.12
CA ALA A 26 -5.97 -1.44 7.59
C ALA A 26 -5.98 -0.16 6.75
N ALA A 27 -6.58 -0.23 5.57
CA ALA A 27 -6.86 0.97 4.78
C ALA A 27 -7.77 1.94 5.55
N PRO A 28 -7.78 3.25 5.22
CA PRO A 28 -8.63 4.24 5.91
C PRO A 28 -10.11 3.87 6.01
N HIS A 29 -10.62 3.14 5.03
CA HIS A 29 -12.02 2.71 4.91
C HIS A 29 -12.24 1.25 5.33
N GLU A 30 -11.21 0.59 5.87
CA GLU A 30 -11.26 -0.81 6.27
C GLU A 30 -11.43 -0.95 7.79
N ASP A 31 -12.42 -1.73 8.19
CA ASP A 31 -12.66 -2.06 9.59
C ASP A 31 -12.03 -3.39 9.98
N VAL A 32 -11.54 -3.46 11.21
CA VAL A 32 -11.19 -4.73 11.85
C VAL A 32 -12.49 -5.40 12.29
N PRO A 33 -12.74 -6.68 11.94
CA PRO A 33 -13.95 -7.35 12.35
C PRO A 33 -14.05 -7.49 13.88
N GLU A 34 -15.14 -6.98 14.47
CA GLU A 34 -15.34 -7.01 15.92
C GLU A 34 -15.53 -8.43 16.49
N ALA A 35 -15.89 -9.38 15.61
CA ALA A 35 -16.00 -10.80 15.95
C ALA A 35 -14.65 -11.48 16.22
N TRP A 36 -13.52 -10.83 15.89
CA TRP A 36 -12.21 -11.41 16.19
C TRP A 36 -11.88 -11.30 17.69
N HIS A 37 -11.28 -12.36 18.23
CA HIS A 37 -10.88 -12.45 19.64
C HIS A 37 -9.58 -11.66 19.92
N VAL A 38 -9.54 -10.38 19.51
CA VAL A 38 -8.38 -9.50 19.63
C VAL A 38 -8.74 -8.18 20.30
N HIS A 39 -7.75 -7.48 20.86
CA HIS A 39 -7.93 -6.19 21.50
C HIS A 39 -7.70 -5.01 20.53
N GLY A 40 -7.27 -5.29 19.32
CA GLY A 40 -7.00 -4.31 18.27
C GLY A 40 -5.77 -4.65 17.45
N THR A 41 -5.16 -3.61 16.87
CA THR A 41 -3.98 -3.72 16.01
C THR A 41 -2.75 -3.09 16.62
N THR A 42 -1.60 -3.23 15.95
CA THR A 42 -0.29 -2.73 16.39
C THR A 42 -0.05 -1.22 16.18
N GLY A 43 -1.09 -0.44 15.83
CA GLY A 43 -1.06 1.02 15.91
C GLY A 43 -0.81 1.77 14.60
N TYR A 44 -0.66 1.14 13.45
CA TYR A 44 -0.44 1.82 12.16
C TYR A 44 -1.49 2.89 11.86
N ARG A 45 -2.77 2.57 12.08
CA ARG A 45 -3.87 3.52 11.89
C ARG A 45 -3.72 4.77 12.76
N PHE A 46 -3.32 4.61 14.03
CA PHE A 46 -3.10 5.73 14.93
C PHE A 46 -1.93 6.60 14.44
N ALA A 47 -0.81 5.98 14.07
CA ALA A 47 0.36 6.68 13.54
C ALA A 47 -0.01 7.58 12.34
N MET A 48 -0.83 7.07 11.42
CA MET A 48 -1.24 7.82 10.23
C MET A 48 -2.25 8.93 10.54
N VAL A 49 -3.15 8.70 11.48
CA VAL A 49 -4.10 9.72 11.95
C VAL A 49 -3.37 10.88 12.63
N VAL A 50 -2.39 10.58 13.50
CA VAL A 50 -1.54 11.60 14.15
C VAL A 50 -0.68 12.33 13.12
N ASN A 51 -0.04 11.60 12.21
CA ASN A 51 0.77 12.23 11.16
C ASN A 51 -0.08 13.17 10.27
N GLY A 52 -1.28 12.74 9.90
CA GLY A 52 -2.18 13.50 9.03
C GLY A 52 -2.66 14.81 9.65
N VAL A 53 -2.91 14.88 10.96
CA VAL A 53 -3.37 16.11 11.61
C VAL A 53 -2.26 17.18 11.71
N LEU A 54 -1.01 16.76 11.57
CA LEU A 54 0.17 17.65 11.57
C LEU A 54 0.56 18.13 10.15
N VAL A 55 -0.28 17.88 9.16
CA VAL A 55 -0.12 18.38 7.79
C VAL A 55 -1.19 19.42 7.51
N ASP A 56 -0.79 20.58 7.02
CA ASP A 56 -1.72 21.64 6.59
C ASP A 56 -2.44 21.18 5.30
N ALA A 57 -3.64 20.63 5.43
CA ALA A 57 -4.44 20.14 4.32
C ALA A 57 -4.79 21.25 3.30
N THR A 58 -4.76 22.53 3.69
CA THR A 58 -5.05 23.65 2.77
C THR A 58 -3.95 23.88 1.74
N ALA A 59 -2.78 23.28 1.95
CA ALA A 59 -1.63 23.40 1.05
C ALA A 59 -1.67 22.38 -0.11
N GLU A 60 -2.62 21.44 -0.16
CA GLU A 60 -2.68 20.35 -1.14
C GLU A 60 -2.47 20.84 -2.56
N ALA A 61 -3.32 21.75 -3.05
CA ALA A 61 -3.23 22.26 -4.43
C ALA A 61 -1.92 23.02 -4.72
N LYS A 62 -1.25 23.55 -3.70
CA LYS A 62 0.07 24.18 -3.86
C LYS A 62 1.14 23.10 -4.02
N PHE A 63 1.06 22.01 -3.23
CA PHE A 63 1.98 20.88 -3.32
C PHE A 63 1.85 20.13 -4.63
N ASP A 64 0.63 19.92 -5.15
CA ASP A 64 0.42 19.35 -6.47
C ASP A 64 1.17 20.16 -7.54
N ARG A 65 0.99 21.49 -7.54
CA ARG A 65 1.69 22.37 -8.48
C ARG A 65 3.21 22.35 -8.32
N ILE A 66 3.72 22.28 -7.09
CA ILE A 66 5.16 22.20 -6.81
C ILE A 66 5.72 20.87 -7.34
N TRP A 67 5.04 19.76 -7.00
CA TRP A 67 5.41 18.42 -7.44
C TRP A 67 5.45 18.32 -8.96
N HIS A 68 4.36 18.65 -9.65
CA HIS A 68 4.31 18.62 -11.11
C HIS A 68 5.32 19.56 -11.78
N ALA A 69 5.50 20.76 -11.24
CA ALA A 69 6.46 21.71 -11.82
C ALA A 69 7.91 21.26 -11.71
N PHE A 70 8.28 20.54 -10.65
CA PHE A 70 9.62 20.05 -10.42
C PHE A 70 9.89 18.72 -11.13
N THR A 71 8.99 17.75 -10.99
CA THR A 71 9.20 16.39 -11.46
C THR A 71 8.71 16.11 -12.86
N ARG A 72 7.73 16.89 -13.34
CA ARG A 72 6.98 16.62 -14.57
C ARG A 72 6.18 15.32 -14.53
N ALA A 73 6.00 14.75 -13.35
CA ALA A 73 5.21 13.53 -13.16
C ALA A 73 3.71 13.86 -13.15
N ASP A 74 2.93 13.16 -13.94
CA ASP A 74 1.48 13.35 -14.07
C ASP A 74 0.69 12.19 -13.44
N GLU A 75 1.36 11.09 -13.07
CA GLU A 75 0.72 9.93 -12.50
C GLU A 75 0.19 10.21 -11.09
N SER A 76 -1.06 9.82 -10.86
CA SER A 76 -1.63 9.82 -9.51
C SER A 76 -1.00 8.71 -8.65
N PHE A 77 -1.12 8.85 -7.32
CA PHE A 77 -0.69 7.78 -6.41
C PHE A 77 -1.40 6.45 -6.70
N GLU A 78 -2.69 6.49 -7.02
CA GLU A 78 -3.47 5.30 -7.36
C GLU A 78 -2.93 4.58 -8.60
N GLU A 79 -2.51 5.34 -9.62
CA GLU A 79 -1.89 4.77 -10.82
C GLU A 79 -0.53 4.15 -10.50
N LEU A 80 0.32 4.84 -9.73
CA LEU A 80 1.60 4.29 -9.31
C LEU A 80 1.45 3.04 -8.44
N ALA A 81 0.46 3.01 -7.55
CA ALA A 81 0.14 1.83 -6.74
C ALA A 81 -0.33 0.64 -7.61
N TYR A 82 -1.19 0.89 -8.59
CA TYR A 82 -1.62 -0.12 -9.55
C TYR A 82 -0.43 -0.65 -10.37
N LEU A 83 0.39 0.23 -10.94
CA LEU A 83 1.58 -0.14 -11.71
C LEU A 83 2.60 -0.91 -10.87
N GLY A 84 2.80 -0.51 -9.62
CA GLY A 84 3.67 -1.20 -8.67
C GLY A 84 3.19 -2.63 -8.40
N LYS A 85 1.91 -2.82 -8.10
CA LYS A 85 1.31 -4.15 -7.92
C LYS A 85 1.45 -5.01 -9.18
N ARG A 86 1.22 -4.44 -10.37
CA ARG A 86 1.40 -5.14 -11.64
C ARG A 86 2.86 -5.56 -11.88
N ALA A 87 3.81 -4.70 -11.55
CA ALA A 87 5.24 -5.00 -11.68
C ALA A 87 5.65 -6.17 -10.78
N ILE A 88 5.24 -6.18 -9.51
CA ILE A 88 5.54 -7.25 -8.57
C ILE A 88 4.96 -8.60 -9.03
N MET A 89 3.75 -8.62 -9.57
CA MET A 89 3.12 -9.83 -10.11
C MET A 89 3.79 -10.34 -11.40
N ARG A 90 4.54 -9.51 -12.11
CA ARG A 90 5.31 -9.91 -13.30
C ARG A 90 6.72 -10.36 -12.95
N SER A 91 7.24 -10.04 -11.78
CA SER A 91 8.59 -10.34 -11.32
C SER A 91 8.59 -11.24 -10.08
N ALA A 92 8.69 -10.69 -8.91
CA ALA A 92 8.89 -11.41 -7.65
C ALA A 92 7.76 -12.40 -7.30
N LEU A 93 6.51 -12.15 -7.72
CA LEU A 93 5.35 -13.01 -7.46
C LEU A 93 4.78 -13.68 -8.73
N ALA A 94 5.59 -13.80 -9.77
CA ALA A 94 5.16 -14.40 -11.05
C ALA A 94 4.81 -15.88 -10.92
N SER A 95 5.53 -16.60 -10.08
CA SER A 95 5.31 -18.03 -9.82
C SER A 95 3.99 -18.27 -9.10
N GLU A 96 3.71 -17.49 -8.06
CA GLU A 96 2.48 -17.58 -7.28
C GLU A 96 1.25 -17.24 -8.14
N LEU A 97 1.35 -16.21 -8.97
CA LEU A 97 0.29 -15.88 -9.94
C LEU A 97 0.06 -17.02 -10.92
N THR A 98 1.12 -17.67 -11.39
CA THR A 98 1.01 -18.80 -12.32
C THR A 98 0.32 -19.99 -11.67
N VAL A 99 0.68 -20.32 -10.42
CA VAL A 99 0.05 -21.40 -9.65
C VAL A 99 -1.44 -21.13 -9.44
N LEU A 100 -1.79 -19.92 -8.99
CA LEU A 100 -3.19 -19.50 -8.82
C LEU A 100 -3.98 -19.56 -10.12
N SER A 101 -3.38 -19.12 -11.22
CA SER A 101 -4.02 -19.17 -12.54
C SER A 101 -4.28 -20.60 -13.03
N ALA A 102 -3.35 -21.52 -12.73
CA ALA A 102 -3.54 -22.95 -13.05
C ALA A 102 -4.63 -23.60 -12.18
N GLU A 103 -4.77 -23.20 -10.92
CA GLU A 103 -5.88 -23.63 -10.06
C GLU A 103 -7.21 -23.10 -10.57
N LEU A 104 -7.27 -21.83 -10.93
CA LEU A 104 -8.46 -21.19 -11.50
C LEU A 104 -8.89 -21.84 -12.81
N LEU A 105 -7.93 -22.24 -13.67
CA LEU A 105 -8.21 -22.98 -14.89
C LEU A 105 -8.84 -24.36 -14.61
N ARG A 106 -8.38 -25.07 -13.56
CA ARG A 106 -8.99 -26.35 -13.18
C ARG A 106 -10.44 -26.18 -12.74
N ILE A 107 -10.73 -25.10 -12.00
CA ILE A 107 -12.10 -24.74 -11.60
C ILE A 107 -12.93 -24.38 -12.84
N ALA A 108 -12.39 -23.58 -13.76
CA ALA A 108 -13.08 -23.19 -14.99
C ALA A 108 -13.47 -24.39 -15.85
N ARG A 109 -12.60 -25.39 -15.96
CA ARG A 109 -12.85 -26.61 -16.76
C ARG A 109 -13.96 -27.50 -16.20
N ALA A 110 -14.31 -27.34 -14.93
CA ALA A 110 -15.39 -28.08 -14.31
C ALA A 110 -16.79 -27.56 -14.68
N ASP A 111 -16.92 -26.34 -15.20
CA ASP A 111 -18.20 -25.75 -15.62
C ASP A 111 -18.22 -25.55 -17.16
N ARG A 112 -19.28 -26.01 -17.81
CA ARG A 112 -19.50 -25.90 -19.26
C ARG A 112 -19.50 -24.43 -19.74
N ARG A 113 -19.88 -23.48 -18.89
CA ARG A 113 -19.97 -22.04 -19.21
C ARG A 113 -18.58 -21.35 -19.22
N THR A 114 -17.59 -21.94 -18.54
CA THR A 114 -16.28 -21.30 -18.33
C THR A 114 -15.10 -22.12 -18.84
N ARG A 115 -15.33 -23.37 -19.26
CA ARG A 115 -14.27 -24.32 -19.68
C ARG A 115 -13.42 -23.84 -20.84
N ASP A 116 -13.93 -22.90 -21.64
CA ASP A 116 -13.24 -22.39 -22.83
C ASP A 116 -12.27 -21.23 -22.50
N TYR A 117 -12.26 -20.74 -21.25
CA TYR A 117 -11.26 -19.77 -20.82
C TYR A 117 -9.86 -20.38 -20.85
N THR A 118 -8.92 -19.63 -21.42
CA THR A 118 -7.52 -20.05 -21.50
C THR A 118 -6.75 -19.67 -20.22
N LEU A 119 -5.64 -20.39 -19.96
CA LEU A 119 -4.77 -20.05 -18.82
C LEU A 119 -4.30 -18.59 -18.88
N ASN A 120 -3.98 -18.10 -20.08
CA ASN A 120 -3.45 -16.75 -20.25
C ASN A 120 -4.52 -15.67 -19.98
N THR A 121 -5.75 -15.86 -20.46
CA THR A 121 -6.84 -14.90 -20.19
C THR A 121 -7.23 -14.90 -18.72
N LEU A 122 -7.27 -16.06 -18.06
CA LEU A 122 -7.51 -16.16 -16.62
C LEU A 122 -6.39 -15.51 -15.81
N ARG A 123 -5.13 -15.72 -16.18
CA ARG A 123 -3.98 -15.10 -15.54
C ARG A 123 -4.01 -13.57 -15.64
N GLN A 124 -4.36 -13.04 -16.80
CA GLN A 124 -4.50 -11.60 -17.01
C GLN A 124 -5.64 -11.02 -16.17
N ALA A 125 -6.83 -11.61 -16.20
CA ALA A 125 -7.98 -11.16 -15.45
C ALA A 125 -7.72 -11.22 -13.93
N LEU A 126 -7.11 -12.29 -13.44
CA LEU A 126 -6.74 -12.45 -12.04
C LEU A 126 -5.73 -11.39 -11.59
N ALA A 127 -4.73 -11.11 -12.41
CA ALA A 127 -3.73 -10.08 -12.14
C ALA A 127 -4.35 -8.67 -12.11
N GLU A 128 -5.32 -8.37 -13.01
CA GLU A 128 -6.05 -7.10 -13.00
C GLU A 128 -6.86 -6.95 -11.71
N VAL A 129 -7.60 -7.99 -11.30
CA VAL A 129 -8.40 -7.95 -10.07
C VAL A 129 -7.49 -7.78 -8.85
N ALA A 130 -6.38 -8.52 -8.76
CA ALA A 130 -5.42 -8.39 -7.66
C ALA A 130 -4.77 -6.99 -7.60
N ALA A 131 -4.42 -6.40 -8.75
CA ALA A 131 -3.87 -5.04 -8.82
C ALA A 131 -4.87 -3.97 -8.37
N CYS A 132 -6.16 -4.20 -8.63
CA CYS A 132 -7.25 -3.30 -8.26
C CYS A 132 -7.80 -3.53 -6.85
N MET A 133 -7.30 -4.48 -6.06
CA MET A 133 -7.76 -4.67 -4.67
C MET A 133 -7.53 -3.40 -3.84
N PRO A 134 -8.59 -2.86 -3.18
CA PRO A 134 -8.50 -1.62 -2.41
C PRO A 134 -7.92 -1.82 -1.00
N VAL A 135 -7.75 -3.08 -0.58
CA VAL A 135 -7.21 -3.52 0.71
C VAL A 135 -6.12 -4.56 0.49
N TYR A 136 -5.33 -4.86 1.52
CA TYR A 136 -4.29 -5.89 1.41
C TYR A 136 -4.90 -7.27 1.10
N ARG A 137 -5.98 -7.62 1.78
CA ARG A 137 -6.68 -8.89 1.58
C ARG A 137 -8.09 -8.85 2.15
N THR A 138 -8.92 -9.78 1.69
CA THR A 138 -10.18 -10.18 2.33
C THR A 138 -9.93 -11.31 3.34
N TYR A 139 -10.95 -11.64 4.16
CA TYR A 139 -10.84 -12.66 5.22
C TYR A 139 -11.97 -13.68 5.14
N ILE A 140 -12.28 -14.15 3.94
CA ILE A 140 -13.31 -15.14 3.66
C ILE A 140 -12.82 -16.50 4.15
N ILE A 141 -13.61 -17.15 5.03
CA ILE A 141 -13.38 -18.52 5.51
C ILE A 141 -14.41 -19.45 4.87
N ASP A 142 -15.69 -19.22 5.12
CA ASP A 142 -16.79 -20.03 4.57
C ASP A 142 -17.66 -19.23 3.61
N ARG A 143 -18.00 -18.01 4.00
CA ARG A 143 -18.85 -17.08 3.24
C ARG A 143 -18.29 -15.68 3.30
N PRO A 144 -18.40 -14.91 2.20
CA PRO A 144 -17.96 -13.51 2.19
C PRO A 144 -18.85 -12.66 3.10
N SER A 145 -18.23 -11.76 3.86
CA SER A 145 -18.93 -10.70 4.58
C SER A 145 -19.39 -9.60 3.60
N ALA A 146 -20.29 -8.73 4.05
CA ALA A 146 -20.69 -7.55 3.26
C ALA A 146 -19.48 -6.67 2.88
N GLN A 147 -18.46 -6.62 3.72
CA GLN A 147 -17.23 -5.88 3.49
C GLN A 147 -16.37 -6.55 2.41
N ASP A 148 -16.22 -7.88 2.45
CA ASP A 148 -15.50 -8.64 1.41
C ASP A 148 -16.16 -8.47 0.04
N LEU A 149 -17.49 -8.59 -0.01
CA LEU A 149 -18.28 -8.38 -1.22
C LEU A 149 -18.03 -6.98 -1.81
N ARG A 150 -18.05 -5.94 -0.97
CA ARG A 150 -17.80 -4.56 -1.40
C ARG A 150 -16.41 -4.40 -2.01
N TYR A 151 -15.36 -4.94 -1.37
CA TYR A 151 -13.99 -4.83 -1.85
C TYR A 151 -13.76 -5.58 -3.16
N VAL A 152 -14.24 -6.82 -3.24
CA VAL A 152 -14.08 -7.62 -4.47
C VAL A 152 -14.90 -7.02 -5.62
N ASN A 153 -16.13 -6.58 -5.38
CA ASN A 153 -16.94 -5.92 -6.40
C ASN A 153 -16.28 -4.63 -6.91
N TRP A 154 -15.70 -3.84 -6.01
CA TRP A 154 -14.95 -2.64 -6.38
C TRP A 154 -13.73 -2.99 -7.23
N ALA A 155 -12.93 -3.97 -6.81
CA ALA A 155 -11.74 -4.43 -7.55
C ALA A 155 -12.10 -4.92 -8.96
N VAL A 156 -13.14 -5.75 -9.08
CA VAL A 156 -13.61 -6.29 -10.36
C VAL A 156 -14.12 -5.18 -11.28
N ALA A 157 -14.88 -4.21 -10.76
CA ALA A 157 -15.37 -3.10 -11.55
C ALA A 157 -14.21 -2.24 -12.11
N HIS A 158 -13.15 -2.01 -11.32
CA HIS A 158 -11.96 -1.28 -11.77
C HIS A 158 -11.13 -2.11 -12.75
N ALA A 159 -10.95 -3.41 -12.49
CA ALA A 159 -10.26 -4.32 -13.39
C ALA A 159 -10.91 -4.36 -14.79
N ARG A 160 -12.24 -4.44 -14.85
CA ARG A 160 -13.00 -4.39 -16.12
C ARG A 160 -12.72 -3.12 -16.92
N ARG A 161 -12.71 -1.95 -16.26
CA ARG A 161 -12.46 -0.66 -16.93
C ARG A 161 -11.05 -0.54 -17.48
N ARG A 162 -10.07 -1.16 -16.81
CA ARG A 162 -8.65 -1.15 -17.21
C ARG A 162 -8.32 -2.23 -18.24
N SER A 163 -9.10 -3.30 -18.29
CA SER A 163 -8.85 -4.44 -19.17
C SER A 163 -9.17 -4.12 -20.62
N ARG A 164 -8.34 -4.64 -21.52
CA ARG A 164 -8.59 -4.65 -22.96
C ARG A 164 -9.16 -6.02 -23.42
N ALA A 165 -9.62 -6.86 -22.50
CA ALA A 165 -10.19 -8.15 -22.84
C ALA A 165 -11.48 -7.97 -23.66
N ALA A 166 -11.60 -8.74 -24.76
CA ALA A 166 -12.80 -8.73 -25.59
C ALA A 166 -14.00 -9.36 -24.87
N ASP A 167 -13.74 -10.36 -24.00
CA ASP A 167 -14.75 -11.03 -23.19
C ASP A 167 -14.62 -10.58 -21.74
N VAL A 168 -15.61 -9.82 -21.29
CA VAL A 168 -15.69 -9.31 -19.90
C VAL A 168 -16.33 -10.30 -18.92
N SER A 169 -16.96 -11.38 -19.42
CA SER A 169 -17.60 -12.40 -18.59
C SER A 169 -16.59 -13.14 -17.69
N ILE A 170 -15.32 -13.19 -18.12
CA ILE A 170 -14.21 -13.75 -17.35
C ILE A 170 -14.09 -13.09 -15.97
N PHE A 171 -14.40 -11.80 -15.85
CA PHE A 171 -14.33 -11.10 -14.58
C PHE A 171 -15.46 -11.50 -13.62
N ASP A 172 -16.63 -11.94 -14.14
CA ASP A 172 -17.70 -12.51 -13.30
C ASP A 172 -17.27 -13.85 -12.73
N PHE A 173 -16.64 -14.68 -13.53
CA PHE A 173 -16.08 -15.95 -13.09
C PHE A 173 -14.95 -15.75 -12.06
N VAL A 174 -14.01 -14.82 -12.30
CA VAL A 174 -12.96 -14.47 -11.33
C VAL A 174 -13.59 -13.98 -10.02
N ARG A 175 -14.57 -13.06 -10.10
CA ARG A 175 -15.29 -12.56 -8.93
C ARG A 175 -15.90 -13.69 -8.10
N GLN A 176 -16.66 -14.56 -8.74
CA GLN A 176 -17.31 -15.70 -8.10
C GLN A 176 -16.28 -16.60 -7.41
N SER A 177 -15.17 -16.90 -8.11
CA SER A 177 -14.11 -17.76 -7.58
C SER A 177 -13.36 -17.14 -6.39
N VAL A 178 -13.02 -15.84 -6.44
CA VAL A 178 -12.31 -15.17 -5.33
C VAL A 178 -13.19 -14.92 -4.11
N LEU A 179 -14.50 -14.88 -4.29
CA LEU A 179 -15.48 -14.84 -3.19
C LEU A 179 -15.76 -16.23 -2.58
N GLY A 180 -15.25 -17.30 -3.17
CA GLY A 180 -15.56 -18.65 -2.73
C GLY A 180 -17.01 -19.06 -2.97
N GLU A 181 -17.73 -18.35 -3.86
CA GLU A 181 -19.12 -18.62 -4.17
C GLU A 181 -19.26 -19.98 -4.88
N ALA A 182 -20.27 -20.75 -4.50
CA ALA A 182 -20.50 -22.04 -5.12
C ALA A 182 -20.88 -21.89 -6.60
N ILE A 183 -20.28 -22.73 -7.44
CA ILE A 183 -20.71 -22.90 -8.82
C ILE A 183 -21.98 -23.76 -8.80
N ASP A 184 -23.00 -23.38 -9.57
CA ASP A 184 -24.25 -24.12 -9.66
C ASP A 184 -23.99 -25.57 -10.08
N GLY A 185 -24.53 -26.52 -9.31
CA GLY A 185 -24.32 -27.95 -9.55
C GLY A 185 -22.94 -28.49 -9.13
N ALA A 186 -22.10 -27.68 -8.46
CA ALA A 186 -20.80 -28.13 -7.94
C ALA A 186 -20.98 -29.21 -6.86
N ASP A 187 -20.24 -30.29 -6.97
CA ASP A 187 -20.08 -31.29 -5.92
C ASP A 187 -19.23 -30.77 -4.75
N GLY A 188 -19.12 -31.54 -3.70
CA GLY A 188 -18.35 -31.16 -2.50
C GLY A 188 -16.85 -30.95 -2.79
N ALA A 189 -16.27 -31.68 -3.74
CA ALA A 189 -14.86 -31.57 -4.09
C ALA A 189 -14.58 -30.27 -4.85
N LEU A 190 -15.44 -29.89 -5.78
CA LEU A 190 -15.33 -28.64 -6.53
C LEU A 190 -15.55 -27.43 -5.59
N ARG A 191 -16.53 -27.47 -4.70
CA ARG A 191 -16.74 -26.42 -3.67
C ARG A 191 -15.52 -26.23 -2.79
N ALA A 192 -14.90 -27.31 -2.32
CA ALA A 192 -13.68 -27.26 -1.52
C ALA A 192 -12.50 -26.68 -2.34
N SER A 193 -12.45 -26.93 -3.65
CA SER A 193 -11.43 -26.37 -4.53
C SER A 193 -11.60 -24.87 -4.75
N VAL A 194 -12.84 -24.39 -4.93
CA VAL A 194 -13.14 -22.95 -5.06
C VAL A 194 -12.79 -22.22 -3.77
N LEU A 195 -13.19 -22.75 -2.60
CA LEU A 195 -12.88 -22.12 -1.32
C LEU A 195 -11.37 -22.08 -1.05
N ARG A 196 -10.65 -23.16 -1.35
CA ARG A 196 -9.20 -23.22 -1.24
C ARG A 196 -8.52 -22.18 -2.15
N PHE A 197 -9.01 -22.02 -3.38
CA PHE A 197 -8.56 -20.98 -4.30
C PHE A 197 -8.80 -19.57 -3.72
N ALA A 198 -10.00 -19.29 -3.20
CA ALA A 198 -10.33 -18.00 -2.57
C ALA A 198 -9.38 -17.68 -1.41
N VAL A 199 -9.10 -18.65 -0.52
CA VAL A 199 -8.14 -18.47 0.59
C VAL A 199 -6.73 -18.18 0.08
N ARG A 200 -6.28 -18.88 -0.96
CA ARG A 200 -4.95 -18.63 -1.56
C ARG A 200 -4.87 -17.28 -2.26
N PHE A 201 -5.92 -16.87 -2.96
CA PHE A 201 -5.99 -15.55 -3.56
C PHE A 201 -5.87 -14.44 -2.51
N GLN A 202 -6.55 -14.56 -1.38
CA GLN A 202 -6.45 -13.63 -0.25
C GLN A 202 -5.01 -13.55 0.29
N GLN A 203 -4.33 -14.69 0.42
CA GLN A 203 -2.93 -14.72 0.84
C GLN A 203 -2.00 -14.08 -0.20
N PHE A 204 -2.30 -14.21 -1.48
CA PHE A 204 -1.53 -13.64 -2.58
C PHE A 204 -1.67 -12.11 -2.66
N THR A 205 -2.87 -11.55 -2.47
CA THR A 205 -3.08 -10.09 -2.59
C THR A 205 -2.35 -9.29 -1.52
N SER A 206 -2.09 -9.86 -0.35
CA SER A 206 -1.36 -9.20 0.74
C SER A 206 0.08 -8.81 0.34
N PRO A 207 0.99 -9.73 -0.05
CA PRO A 207 2.32 -9.36 -0.49
C PRO A 207 2.32 -8.56 -1.80
N VAL A 208 1.32 -8.73 -2.68
CA VAL A 208 1.17 -7.86 -3.86
C VAL A 208 0.96 -6.40 -3.42
N ALA A 209 0.10 -6.15 -2.43
CA ALA A 209 -0.12 -4.81 -1.88
C ALA A 209 1.13 -4.30 -1.16
N ALA A 210 1.71 -5.06 -0.23
CA ALA A 210 2.90 -4.65 0.52
C ALA A 210 4.06 -4.29 -0.43
N LYS A 211 4.44 -5.20 -1.33
CA LYS A 211 5.57 -4.98 -2.24
C LYS A 211 5.28 -3.97 -3.34
N GLY A 212 4.06 -3.93 -3.86
CA GLY A 212 3.67 -3.02 -4.93
C GLY A 212 3.39 -1.59 -4.46
N VAL A 213 2.84 -1.41 -3.27
CA VAL A 213 2.52 -0.08 -2.73
C VAL A 213 3.64 0.42 -1.84
N GLU A 214 3.92 -0.28 -0.73
CA GLU A 214 4.85 0.22 0.29
C GLU A 214 6.31 0.19 -0.16
N ASP A 215 6.73 -0.89 -0.83
CA ASP A 215 8.10 -1.07 -1.31
C ASP A 215 8.26 -0.67 -2.80
N THR A 216 7.31 0.05 -3.39
CA THR A 216 7.45 0.56 -4.76
C THR A 216 6.81 1.94 -4.90
N ALA A 217 5.47 2.03 -4.82
CA ALA A 217 4.76 3.29 -5.08
C ALA A 217 5.14 4.41 -4.10
N PHE A 218 5.38 4.11 -2.82
CA PHE A 218 5.81 5.08 -1.81
C PHE A 218 7.18 5.69 -2.09
N TYR A 219 8.02 5.03 -2.88
CA TYR A 219 9.31 5.57 -3.30
C TYR A 219 9.24 6.31 -4.64
N ARG A 220 8.12 6.21 -5.37
CA ARG A 220 7.87 6.93 -6.61
C ARG A 220 7.04 8.19 -6.41
N TYR A 221 6.12 8.17 -5.45
CA TYR A 221 5.23 9.29 -5.16
C TYR A 221 5.74 10.12 -3.99
N GLY A 222 6.48 11.18 -4.31
CA GLY A 222 7.17 12.02 -3.34
C GLY A 222 6.50 13.37 -3.03
N ARG A 223 5.22 13.60 -3.41
CA ARG A 223 4.53 14.89 -3.23
C ARG A 223 4.75 15.51 -1.84
N LEU A 224 4.49 14.75 -0.79
CA LEU A 224 4.93 14.99 0.57
C LEU A 224 5.33 13.66 1.19
N ALA A 225 6.63 13.41 1.30
CA ALA A 225 7.18 12.09 1.59
C ALA A 225 6.76 11.52 2.95
N SER A 226 6.38 12.37 3.90
CA SER A 226 5.85 11.97 5.20
C SER A 226 4.48 11.27 5.15
N LEU A 227 3.74 11.43 4.05
CA LEU A 227 2.46 10.73 3.82
C LEU A 227 2.65 9.36 3.15
N SER A 228 3.80 9.13 2.50
CA SER A 228 4.16 7.83 1.89
C SER A 228 4.69 6.89 2.97
N GLU A 229 3.77 6.37 3.80
CA GLU A 229 4.09 5.60 4.99
C GLU A 229 3.13 4.40 5.15
N VAL A 230 3.61 3.34 5.80
CA VAL A 230 2.83 2.11 6.03
C VAL A 230 1.51 2.41 6.75
N GLY A 231 0.41 1.95 6.18
CA GLY A 231 -0.95 2.26 6.66
C GLY A 231 -1.47 3.63 6.27
N GLY A 232 -0.67 4.45 5.55
CA GLY A 232 -1.06 5.75 5.00
C GLY A 232 -1.66 5.65 3.61
N ASP A 233 -2.26 6.77 3.19
CA ASP A 233 -2.73 7.00 1.83
C ASP A 233 -2.20 8.37 1.35
N PRO A 234 -1.12 8.39 0.54
CA PRO A 234 -0.54 9.64 0.04
C PRO A 234 -1.46 10.45 -0.88
N ALA A 235 -2.53 9.86 -1.39
CA ALA A 235 -3.57 10.60 -2.12
C ALA A 235 -4.33 11.55 -1.19
N GLN A 236 -4.46 11.19 0.08
CA GLN A 236 -5.09 12.01 1.11
C GLN A 236 -4.07 12.99 1.72
N PHE A 237 -4.14 14.26 1.36
CA PHE A 237 -3.21 15.29 1.83
C PHE A 237 -3.64 15.87 3.18
N GLY A 238 -3.17 15.24 4.25
CA GLY A 238 -3.46 15.68 5.61
C GLY A 238 -4.83 15.26 6.13
N MET A 239 -5.15 15.76 7.34
CA MET A 239 -6.38 15.44 8.05
C MET A 239 -6.86 16.64 8.86
N THR A 240 -8.18 16.89 8.88
CA THR A 240 -8.75 17.93 9.74
C THR A 240 -8.76 17.49 11.21
N VAL A 241 -8.68 18.44 12.13
CA VAL A 241 -8.80 18.21 13.59
C VAL A 241 -10.11 17.47 13.90
N ARG A 242 -11.21 17.81 13.23
CA ARG A 242 -12.50 17.11 13.37
C ARG A 242 -12.40 15.63 13.00
N ALA A 243 -11.75 15.31 11.90
CA ALA A 243 -11.56 13.92 11.45
C ALA A 243 -10.64 13.16 12.44
N PHE A 244 -9.60 13.79 12.97
CA PHE A 244 -8.76 13.22 14.02
C PHE A 244 -9.56 12.86 15.28
N HIS A 245 -10.41 13.79 15.77
CA HIS A 245 -11.28 13.50 16.91
C HIS A 245 -12.29 12.39 16.62
N GLY A 246 -12.86 12.38 15.41
CA GLY A 246 -13.77 11.31 14.96
C GLY A 246 -13.10 9.94 14.99
N ALA A 247 -11.92 9.82 14.39
CA ALA A 247 -11.14 8.58 14.39
C ALA A 247 -10.73 8.14 15.81
N SER A 248 -10.42 9.10 16.69
CA SER A 248 -10.06 8.82 18.09
C SER A 248 -11.24 8.34 18.91
N SER A 249 -12.41 8.96 18.73
CA SER A 249 -13.67 8.55 19.41
C SER A 249 -14.14 7.17 18.94
N ASP A 250 -14.09 6.90 17.63
CA ASP A 250 -14.43 5.58 17.07
C ASP A 250 -13.51 4.49 17.63
N ARG A 251 -12.19 4.74 17.65
CA ARG A 251 -11.22 3.81 18.23
C ARG A 251 -11.48 3.57 19.71
N ALA A 252 -11.74 4.61 20.50
CA ALA A 252 -12.03 4.49 21.93
C ALA A 252 -13.31 3.70 22.19
N ALA A 253 -14.31 3.83 21.33
CA ALA A 253 -15.59 3.10 21.46
C ALA A 253 -15.46 1.63 21.06
N ARG A 254 -14.76 1.32 19.97
CA ARG A 254 -14.70 -0.02 19.37
C ARG A 254 -13.49 -0.83 19.83
N TRP A 255 -12.35 -0.19 19.96
CA TRP A 255 -11.05 -0.80 20.26
C TRP A 255 -10.29 -0.07 21.36
N PRO A 256 -10.85 0.05 22.59
CA PRO A 256 -10.27 0.87 23.66
C PRO A 256 -8.87 0.41 24.11
N HIS A 257 -8.54 -0.85 23.85
CA HIS A 257 -7.27 -1.47 24.25
C HIS A 257 -6.32 -1.71 23.07
N THR A 258 -6.59 -1.12 21.90
CA THR A 258 -5.67 -1.20 20.76
C THR A 258 -4.36 -0.47 21.07
N MET A 259 -3.26 -0.93 20.47
CA MET A 259 -1.98 -0.25 20.63
C MET A 259 -1.99 1.11 19.93
N LEU A 260 -1.34 2.09 20.53
CA LEU A 260 -1.08 3.40 19.96
C LEU A 260 0.43 3.52 19.74
N ALA A 261 0.82 3.62 18.46
CA ALA A 261 2.21 3.78 18.08
C ALA A 261 2.34 4.98 17.13
N THR A 262 3.41 5.75 17.27
CA THR A 262 3.78 6.83 16.35
C THR A 262 4.81 6.36 15.33
N SER A 263 5.57 5.32 15.67
CA SER A 263 6.49 4.60 14.78
C SER A 263 6.42 3.11 15.05
N THR A 264 6.70 2.31 14.01
CA THR A 264 6.82 0.85 14.07
C THR A 264 8.10 0.42 13.36
N HIS A 265 8.43 -0.88 13.40
CA HIS A 265 9.59 -1.45 12.72
C HIS A 265 9.51 -1.37 11.18
N ASP A 266 8.30 -1.23 10.62
CA ASP A 266 8.05 -1.17 9.17
C ASP A 266 7.96 0.25 8.61
N ASN A 267 7.95 1.28 9.46
CA ASN A 267 7.87 2.64 9.02
C ASN A 267 9.04 3.00 8.08
N LYS A 268 8.73 3.70 7.01
CA LYS A 268 9.74 4.19 6.06
C LYS A 268 10.55 5.33 6.66
N ARG A 269 9.92 6.11 7.56
CA ARG A 269 10.51 7.25 8.29
C ARG A 269 10.00 7.27 9.71
N ALA A 270 10.89 7.55 10.68
CA ALA A 270 10.53 7.78 12.08
C ALA A 270 9.66 9.04 12.21
N GLU A 271 8.95 9.15 13.34
CA GLU A 271 8.03 10.28 13.60
C GLU A 271 8.71 11.64 13.52
N ASP A 272 9.93 11.80 14.03
CA ASP A 272 10.67 13.07 13.97
C ASP A 272 10.93 13.50 12.53
N VAL A 273 11.35 12.57 11.68
CA VAL A 273 11.59 12.83 10.25
C VAL A 273 10.30 13.22 9.55
N ARG A 274 9.20 12.50 9.82
CA ARG A 274 7.90 12.83 9.26
C ARG A 274 7.44 14.22 9.69
N ASN A 275 7.54 14.54 10.98
CA ASN A 275 7.11 15.84 11.50
C ASN A 275 7.90 17.00 10.90
N ARG A 276 9.20 16.87 10.72
CA ARG A 276 10.02 17.87 10.03
C ARG A 276 9.60 18.07 8.57
N ILE A 277 9.27 16.98 7.86
CA ILE A 277 8.75 17.05 6.50
C ILE A 277 7.35 17.67 6.47
N ASN A 278 6.48 17.38 7.46
CA ASN A 278 5.14 17.95 7.55
C ASN A 278 5.15 19.47 7.57
N VAL A 279 6.13 20.09 8.23
CA VAL A 279 6.29 21.57 8.30
C VAL A 279 6.35 22.20 6.89
N LEU A 280 6.81 21.48 5.87
CA LEU A 280 6.80 21.97 4.49
C LEU A 280 5.39 22.34 4.03
N SER A 281 4.35 21.67 4.54
CA SER A 281 2.95 21.98 4.22
C SER A 281 2.53 23.36 4.71
N GLU A 282 3.15 23.89 5.77
CA GLU A 282 2.89 25.22 6.31
C GLU A 282 3.63 26.32 5.53
N ILE A 283 4.74 25.96 4.86
CA ILE A 283 5.63 26.91 4.16
C ILE A 283 5.83 26.58 2.67
N PRO A 284 4.79 26.27 1.87
CA PRO A 284 4.92 25.80 0.49
C PRO A 284 5.64 26.79 -0.44
N ALA A 285 5.55 28.10 -0.17
CA ALA A 285 6.25 29.10 -0.97
C ALA A 285 7.77 29.05 -0.76
N ALA A 286 8.22 28.92 0.49
CA ALA A 286 9.64 28.73 0.83
C ALA A 286 10.18 27.42 0.26
N TRP A 287 9.41 26.34 0.38
CA TRP A 287 9.77 25.05 -0.22
C TRP A 287 10.00 25.16 -1.73
N ARG A 288 9.07 25.77 -2.45
CA ARG A 288 9.21 26.00 -3.91
C ARG A 288 10.46 26.78 -4.26
N LEU A 289 10.80 27.83 -3.50
CA LEU A 289 12.01 28.62 -3.74
C LEU A 289 13.28 27.81 -3.49
N SER A 290 13.31 27.04 -2.40
CA SER A 290 14.43 26.16 -2.07
C SER A 290 14.68 25.12 -3.16
N LEU A 291 13.63 24.46 -3.64
CA LEU A 291 13.73 23.51 -4.75
C LEU A 291 14.33 24.13 -6.02
N ARG A 292 13.90 25.33 -6.38
CA ARG A 292 14.47 26.03 -7.54
C ARG A 292 15.95 26.35 -7.35
N ARG A 293 16.31 26.82 -6.16
CA ARG A 293 17.70 27.16 -5.83
C ARG A 293 18.58 25.92 -5.81
N TRP A 294 18.16 24.87 -5.11
CA TRP A 294 18.94 23.65 -5.01
C TRP A 294 19.03 22.89 -6.33
N GLY A 295 17.94 22.81 -7.09
CA GLY A 295 17.97 22.22 -8.43
C GLY A 295 18.87 22.98 -9.42
N ALA A 296 19.03 24.30 -9.26
CA ALA A 296 19.99 25.08 -10.05
C ALA A 296 21.45 24.83 -9.63
N LEU A 297 21.70 24.80 -8.30
CA LEU A 297 23.04 24.54 -7.74
C LEU A 297 23.54 23.14 -8.12
N ASN A 298 22.65 22.13 -8.04
CA ASN A 298 23.02 20.73 -8.24
C ASN A 298 22.94 20.27 -9.70
N ARG A 299 22.57 21.16 -10.64
CA ARG A 299 22.45 20.80 -12.05
C ARG A 299 23.74 20.22 -12.63
N GLY A 300 24.89 20.74 -12.23
CA GLY A 300 26.22 20.29 -12.70
C GLY A 300 26.65 18.93 -12.13
N HIS A 301 25.93 18.41 -11.12
CA HIS A 301 26.21 17.10 -10.49
C HIS A 301 25.32 15.98 -11.03
N ARG A 302 24.40 16.28 -11.94
CA ARG A 302 23.56 15.26 -12.57
C ARG A 302 24.37 14.53 -13.64
N GLY A 303 24.27 13.20 -13.61
CA GLY A 303 24.83 12.32 -14.64
C GLY A 303 23.84 12.04 -15.77
N GLN A 304 24.28 11.30 -16.75
CA GLN A 304 23.47 10.76 -17.84
C GLN A 304 23.65 9.25 -17.88
N SER A 305 22.55 8.49 -17.85
CA SER A 305 22.52 7.06 -18.05
C SER A 305 21.72 6.69 -19.30
N GLU A 306 21.67 5.42 -19.65
CA GLU A 306 20.81 4.94 -20.75
C GLU A 306 19.33 5.27 -20.53
N SER A 307 18.88 5.34 -19.27
CA SER A 307 17.50 5.66 -18.90
C SER A 307 17.20 7.16 -18.84
N GLY A 308 18.21 8.02 -19.01
CA GLY A 308 18.08 9.48 -18.97
C GLY A 308 18.95 10.13 -17.90
N VAL A 309 18.53 11.34 -17.47
CA VAL A 309 19.24 12.11 -16.44
C VAL A 309 19.10 11.43 -15.07
N VAL A 310 20.22 11.28 -14.36
CA VAL A 310 20.27 10.69 -13.00
C VAL A 310 20.95 11.66 -12.01
N PRO A 311 20.43 11.80 -10.79
CA PRO A 311 19.14 11.25 -10.36
C PRO A 311 17.97 11.84 -11.17
N CYS A 312 16.88 11.09 -11.30
CA CYS A 312 15.67 11.64 -11.92
C CYS A 312 15.07 12.72 -11.00
N ALA A 313 14.20 13.57 -11.55
CA ALA A 313 13.66 14.68 -10.78
C ALA A 313 12.84 14.25 -9.56
N ALA A 314 12.19 13.06 -9.61
CA ALA A 314 11.46 12.52 -8.48
C ALA A 314 12.41 12.04 -7.35
N ASP A 315 13.52 11.41 -7.71
CA ASP A 315 14.54 10.97 -6.76
C ASP A 315 15.20 12.19 -6.08
N GLU A 316 15.52 13.23 -6.87
CA GLU A 316 16.09 14.47 -6.35
C GLU A 316 15.11 15.18 -5.38
N TYR A 317 13.82 15.22 -5.72
CA TYR A 317 12.79 15.79 -4.87
C TYR A 317 12.66 15.03 -3.54
N LEU A 318 12.69 13.70 -3.59
CA LEU A 318 12.65 12.84 -2.41
C LEU A 318 13.92 13.04 -1.54
N LEU A 319 15.09 13.15 -2.18
CA LEU A 319 16.35 13.41 -1.48
C LEU A 319 16.30 14.72 -0.70
N TYR A 320 15.80 15.80 -1.30
CA TYR A 320 15.71 17.10 -0.61
C TYR A 320 14.78 17.04 0.61
N GLN A 321 13.66 16.36 0.54
CA GLN A 321 12.79 16.13 1.71
C GLN A 321 13.48 15.27 2.77
N THR A 322 14.21 14.25 2.34
CA THR A 322 14.94 13.36 3.25
C THR A 322 16.03 14.12 3.99
N LEU A 323 16.80 14.95 3.29
CA LEU A 323 17.81 15.81 3.91
C LEU A 323 17.20 16.75 4.95
N LEU A 324 16.07 17.42 4.63
CA LEU A 324 15.37 18.27 5.58
C LEU A 324 14.90 17.51 6.82
N GLY A 325 14.33 16.33 6.62
CA GLY A 325 13.81 15.51 7.72
C GLY A 325 14.87 14.94 8.64
N THR A 326 16.09 14.72 8.12
CA THR A 326 17.17 14.02 8.84
C THR A 326 18.32 14.92 9.27
N PHE A 327 18.39 16.17 8.77
CA PHE A 327 19.49 17.09 9.10
C PHE A 327 19.54 17.37 10.61
N PRO A 328 20.70 17.20 11.28
CA PRO A 328 20.83 17.43 12.70
C PRO A 328 20.53 18.90 13.07
N ALA A 329 19.82 19.10 14.19
CA ALA A 329 19.47 20.45 14.66
C ALA A 329 20.71 21.29 15.03
N GLU A 330 21.75 20.62 15.51
CA GLU A 330 23.03 21.20 15.91
C GLU A 330 23.92 21.55 14.70
N GLY A 331 23.51 21.15 13.50
CA GLY A 331 24.32 21.23 12.30
C GLY A 331 25.26 20.04 12.15
N LEU A 332 26.14 20.12 11.16
CA LEU A 332 27.17 19.12 10.89
C LEU A 332 28.55 19.78 11.02
N ASP A 333 29.41 19.14 11.78
CA ASP A 333 30.83 19.46 11.87
C ASP A 333 31.68 18.51 10.99
N ALA A 334 33.01 18.65 11.06
CA ALA A 334 33.92 17.84 10.25
C ALA A 334 33.88 16.34 10.61
N GLU A 335 33.55 16.00 11.86
CA GLU A 335 33.49 14.63 12.34
C GLU A 335 32.16 13.95 11.95
N SER A 336 31.04 14.64 12.10
CA SER A 336 29.68 14.12 11.86
C SER A 336 29.27 14.15 10.38
N LEU A 337 29.90 15.00 9.55
CA LEU A 337 29.56 15.11 8.13
C LEU A 337 29.81 13.82 7.34
N GLY A 338 30.92 13.14 7.58
CA GLY A 338 31.27 11.90 6.89
C GLY A 338 30.23 10.78 7.14
N PRO A 339 29.96 10.40 8.39
CA PRO A 339 28.93 9.43 8.73
C PRO A 339 27.51 9.80 8.26
N TYR A 340 27.14 11.09 8.30
CA TYR A 340 25.84 11.54 7.80
C TYR A 340 25.72 11.34 6.28
N ARG A 341 26.75 11.71 5.53
CA ARG A 341 26.81 11.53 4.07
C ARG A 341 26.67 10.05 3.71
N GLU A 342 27.42 9.16 4.35
CA GLU A 342 27.34 7.72 4.10
C GLU A 342 25.94 7.18 4.34
N ARG A 343 25.28 7.59 5.42
CA ARG A 343 23.89 7.19 5.69
C ARG A 343 22.91 7.69 4.61
N MET A 344 23.11 8.89 4.09
CA MET A 344 22.28 9.44 3.03
C MET A 344 22.51 8.71 1.70
N GLU A 345 23.75 8.37 1.37
CA GLU A 345 24.11 7.58 0.19
C GLU A 345 23.44 6.19 0.26
N GLN A 346 23.55 5.49 1.39
CA GLN A 346 22.93 4.18 1.61
C GLN A 346 21.40 4.25 1.51
N TYR A 347 20.78 5.26 2.12
CA TYR A 347 19.34 5.46 2.04
C TYR A 347 18.89 5.75 0.60
N THR A 348 19.59 6.63 -0.10
CA THR A 348 19.24 7.01 -1.49
C THR A 348 19.34 5.82 -2.42
N LEU A 349 20.41 5.01 -2.29
CA LEU A 349 20.57 3.78 -3.05
C LEU A 349 19.44 2.78 -2.76
N LYS A 350 19.07 2.61 -1.49
CA LYS A 350 17.92 1.79 -1.11
C LYS A 350 16.64 2.32 -1.77
N ALA A 351 16.35 3.62 -1.65
CA ALA A 351 15.15 4.25 -2.21
C ALA A 351 15.07 4.08 -3.74
N ALA A 352 16.19 4.26 -4.45
CA ALA A 352 16.25 4.04 -5.89
C ALA A 352 15.96 2.59 -6.27
N ARG A 353 16.53 1.61 -5.54
CA ARG A 353 16.29 0.18 -5.78
C ARG A 353 14.85 -0.23 -5.45
N GLU A 354 14.26 0.33 -4.39
CA GLU A 354 12.84 0.08 -4.05
C GLU A 354 11.88 0.72 -5.05
N SER A 355 12.18 1.89 -5.56
CA SER A 355 11.37 2.54 -6.59
C SER A 355 11.26 1.71 -7.87
N LYS A 356 12.28 0.90 -8.19
CA LYS A 356 12.35 0.04 -9.40
C LYS A 356 12.12 0.83 -10.70
N ALA A 357 12.47 2.12 -10.67
CA ALA A 357 12.33 2.97 -11.85
C ALA A 357 13.54 2.83 -12.79
N ASN A 358 14.75 3.02 -12.27
CA ASN A 358 16.01 3.01 -13.03
C ASN A 358 16.94 1.87 -12.60
N THR A 359 16.76 1.33 -11.40
CA THR A 359 17.52 0.21 -10.80
C THR A 359 16.62 -0.60 -9.89
N SER A 360 17.00 -1.83 -9.54
CA SER A 360 16.26 -2.65 -8.59
C SER A 360 17.18 -3.63 -7.85
N TRP A 361 16.67 -4.30 -6.81
CA TRP A 361 17.40 -5.36 -6.12
C TRP A 361 17.68 -6.59 -7.00
N ILE A 362 16.81 -6.86 -7.98
CA ILE A 362 16.92 -8.04 -8.85
C ILE A 362 17.77 -7.73 -10.09
N SER A 363 17.69 -6.48 -10.57
CA SER A 363 18.44 -6.01 -11.73
C SER A 363 19.08 -4.66 -11.36
N PRO A 364 20.19 -4.68 -10.61
CA PRO A 364 20.89 -3.46 -10.26
C PRO A 364 21.51 -2.83 -11.52
N ASN A 365 21.34 -1.53 -11.65
CA ASN A 365 22.10 -0.70 -12.58
C ASN A 365 23.25 -0.08 -11.79
N GLU A 366 24.49 -0.35 -12.19
CA GLU A 366 25.70 0.11 -11.49
C GLU A 366 26.22 1.44 -12.06
N GLU A 367 25.62 1.94 -13.14
CA GLU A 367 25.93 3.27 -13.69
C GLU A 367 25.14 4.36 -12.93
#